data_3eeff35b8ab8e5746b0681c60a8fcbb7
#
_entry.id   3eeff35b8ab8e5746b0681c60a8fcbb7
#
_cell.length_a   1.000
_cell.length_b   1.000
_cell.length_c   1.000
_cell.angle_alpha   90.00
_cell.angle_beta   90.00
_cell.angle_gamma   90.00
#
_symmetry.space_group_name_H-M   'P 1'
#
loop_
_entity.id
_entity.type
_entity.pdbx_description
1 polymer ?
#
loop_
_entity_poly.entity_id
_entity_poly.type
_entity_poly.pdbx_seq_one_letter_code
_entity_poly.pdbx_strand_id
1 'polypeptide(L)'
;MKPSYGSSRLGIYEPNVFTFFHNLKQKMLIKSNRSLIDLSIGAPNRPTPAWIIHELQDQVSKPQFHSYPPPHGCSELRESIAHWYKKRFRVTIDPDRNVLVTIGVKEAIANSLLALVNPGDGVLVPDPGYPTYFDGALFAGARLL
;
A
#
# COMPACT_ATOMS: atom_id res chain seq x y z
N MET A 1 -6.14 -11.22 -25.96
CA MET A 1 -5.27 -12.41 -26.09
C MET A 1 -4.56 -12.61 -24.77
N LYS A 2 -4.72 -13.73 -24.08
CA LYS A 2 -3.96 -14.02 -22.86
C LYS A 2 -2.49 -14.21 -23.26
N PRO A 3 -1.52 -13.60 -22.57
CA PRO A 3 -0.12 -13.84 -22.86
C PRO A 3 0.20 -15.32 -22.64
N SER A 4 0.82 -15.97 -23.63
CA SER A 4 1.10 -17.42 -23.63
C SER A 4 2.19 -17.84 -22.62
N TYR A 5 2.84 -16.89 -21.96
CA TYR A 5 3.97 -17.13 -21.04
C TYR A 5 3.76 -16.56 -19.62
N GLY A 6 2.55 -16.21 -19.25
CA GLY A 6 2.25 -15.71 -17.91
C GLY A 6 1.68 -16.81 -17.00
N SER A 7 1.83 -16.65 -15.69
CA SER A 7 1.11 -17.46 -14.71
C SER A 7 -0.40 -17.38 -14.97
N SER A 8 -1.13 -18.48 -14.75
CA SER A 8 -2.61 -18.49 -14.81
C SER A 8 -3.25 -17.44 -13.89
N ARG A 9 -2.56 -17.03 -12.84
CA ARG A 9 -2.98 -15.95 -11.92
C ARG A 9 -3.17 -14.60 -12.63
N LEU A 10 -2.37 -14.31 -13.68
CA LEU A 10 -2.54 -13.08 -14.47
C LEU A 10 -3.84 -13.07 -15.27
N GLY A 11 -4.45 -14.23 -15.51
CA GLY A 11 -5.72 -14.33 -16.21
C GLY A 11 -6.96 -13.97 -15.37
N ILE A 12 -6.78 -13.85 -14.05
CA ILE A 12 -7.84 -13.49 -13.10
C ILE A 12 -7.83 -11.99 -12.79
N TYR A 13 -6.77 -11.29 -13.23
CA TYR A 13 -6.54 -9.88 -12.92
C TYR A 13 -7.45 -8.99 -13.76
N GLU A 14 -8.28 -8.21 -13.08
CA GLU A 14 -9.09 -7.17 -13.72
C GLU A 14 -8.27 -5.87 -13.87
N PRO A 15 -8.55 -5.07 -14.90
CA PRO A 15 -7.89 -3.78 -15.08
C PRO A 15 -8.06 -2.91 -13.83
N ASN A 16 -6.96 -2.33 -13.36
CA ASN A 16 -6.95 -1.48 -12.17
C ASN A 16 -7.92 -0.31 -12.31
N VAL A 17 -8.83 -0.16 -11.37
CA VAL A 17 -9.89 0.87 -11.36
C VAL A 17 -9.32 2.30 -11.48
N PHE A 18 -8.14 2.56 -10.93
CA PHE A 18 -7.50 3.88 -11.05
C PHE A 18 -7.03 4.16 -12.48
N THR A 19 -6.58 3.13 -13.22
CA THR A 19 -6.26 3.26 -14.65
C THR A 19 -7.51 3.56 -15.46
N PHE A 20 -8.64 2.93 -15.13
CA PHE A 20 -9.92 3.21 -15.76
C PHE A 20 -10.33 4.69 -15.57
N PHE A 21 -10.32 5.18 -14.33
CA PHE A 21 -10.66 6.58 -14.04
C PHE A 21 -9.67 7.56 -14.64
N HIS A 22 -8.37 7.26 -14.66
CA HIS A 22 -7.38 8.08 -15.33
C HIS A 22 -7.71 8.24 -16.82
N ASN A 23 -7.97 7.14 -17.52
CA ASN A 23 -8.31 7.15 -18.96
C ASN A 23 -9.64 7.88 -19.23
N LEU A 24 -10.64 7.69 -18.35
CA LEU A 24 -11.92 8.40 -18.43
C LEU A 24 -11.71 9.92 -18.30
N LYS A 25 -10.95 10.35 -17.30
CA LYS A 25 -10.59 11.76 -17.08
C LYS A 25 -9.93 12.37 -18.30
N GLN A 26 -8.94 11.70 -18.90
CA GLN A 26 -8.29 12.18 -20.13
C GLN A 26 -9.29 12.37 -21.28
N LYS A 27 -10.19 11.42 -21.49
CA LYS A 27 -11.24 11.53 -22.51
C LYS A 27 -12.21 12.68 -22.26
N MET A 28 -12.55 12.93 -20.99
CA MET A 28 -13.47 14.03 -20.60
C MET A 28 -12.82 15.41 -20.80
N LEU A 29 -11.55 15.57 -20.45
CA LEU A 29 -10.80 16.82 -20.62
C LEU A 29 -10.67 17.22 -22.10
N ILE A 30 -10.53 16.24 -23.01
CA ILE A 30 -10.46 16.50 -24.46
C ILE A 30 -11.82 16.94 -25.03
N LYS A 31 -12.92 16.41 -24.46
CA LYS A 31 -14.27 16.60 -25.02
C LYS A 31 -15.03 17.80 -24.45
N SER A 32 -14.57 18.41 -23.39
CA SER A 32 -15.31 19.42 -22.65
C SER A 32 -14.44 20.60 -22.25
N ASN A 33 -14.93 21.83 -22.53
CA ASN A 33 -14.35 23.07 -21.99
C ASN A 33 -14.73 23.35 -20.52
N ARG A 34 -15.38 22.38 -19.84
CA ARG A 34 -15.79 22.54 -18.44
C ARG A 34 -14.66 22.10 -17.51
N SER A 35 -14.53 22.78 -16.39
CA SER A 35 -13.63 22.34 -15.30
C SER A 35 -14.11 21.00 -14.75
N LEU A 36 -13.21 20.03 -14.65
CA LEU A 36 -13.48 18.71 -14.07
C LEU A 36 -13.07 18.70 -12.60
N ILE A 37 -14.01 18.35 -11.73
CA ILE A 37 -13.72 18.07 -10.32
C ILE A 37 -13.45 16.57 -10.19
N ASP A 38 -12.21 16.22 -9.88
CA ASP A 38 -11.78 14.83 -9.78
C ASP A 38 -11.88 14.33 -8.33
N LEU A 39 -12.79 13.40 -8.10
CA LEU A 39 -13.00 12.74 -6.80
C LEU A 39 -12.62 11.24 -6.85
N SER A 40 -11.90 10.81 -7.89
CA SER A 40 -11.58 9.40 -8.10
C SER A 40 -10.48 8.86 -7.17
N ILE A 41 -9.66 9.74 -6.60
CA ILE A 41 -8.55 9.35 -5.72
C ILE A 41 -8.62 10.14 -4.41
N GLY A 42 -8.76 9.43 -3.30
CA GLY A 42 -8.68 9.99 -1.95
C GLY A 42 -7.23 10.16 -1.50
N ALA A 43 -6.55 11.20 -1.98
CA ALA A 43 -5.17 11.49 -1.59
C ALA A 43 -5.07 12.83 -0.85
N PRO A 44 -4.13 12.97 0.12
CA PRO A 44 -3.83 14.26 0.72
C PRO A 44 -3.43 15.29 -0.35
N ASN A 45 -4.03 16.47 -0.32
CA ASN A 45 -3.77 17.55 -1.27
C ASN A 45 -3.04 18.75 -0.66
N ARG A 46 -2.67 18.67 0.61
CA ARG A 46 -1.90 19.70 1.29
C ARG A 46 -0.40 19.36 1.23
N PRO A 47 0.47 20.38 1.16
CA PRO A 47 1.92 20.14 1.21
C PRO A 47 2.33 19.50 2.53
N THR A 48 3.39 18.69 2.48
CA THR A 48 4.00 18.13 3.68
C THR A 48 4.47 19.26 4.62
N PRO A 49 4.26 19.16 5.94
CA PRO A 49 4.77 20.14 6.88
C PRO A 49 6.28 20.37 6.74
N ALA A 50 6.71 21.64 6.77
CA ALA A 50 8.11 22.01 6.51
C ALA A 50 9.10 21.30 7.45
N TRP A 51 8.75 21.07 8.71
CA TRP A 51 9.62 20.38 9.67
C TRP A 51 9.90 18.93 9.28
N ILE A 52 8.94 18.23 8.65
CA ILE A 52 9.18 16.86 8.12
C ILE A 52 10.15 16.92 6.95
N ILE A 53 10.00 17.91 6.08
CA ILE A 53 10.90 18.09 4.91
C ILE A 53 12.31 18.35 5.38
N HIS A 54 12.50 19.26 6.34
CA HIS A 54 13.82 19.60 6.87
C HIS A 54 14.47 18.38 7.55
N GLU A 55 13.71 17.64 8.37
CA GLU A 55 14.24 16.43 9.01
C GLU A 55 14.69 15.39 7.97
N LEU A 56 13.90 15.17 6.92
CA LEU A 56 14.28 14.25 5.84
C LEU A 56 15.57 14.72 5.12
N GLN A 57 15.69 16.03 4.84
CA GLN A 57 16.88 16.59 4.22
C GLN A 57 18.14 16.41 5.09
N ASP A 58 17.99 16.61 6.40
CA ASP A 58 19.07 16.41 7.36
C ASP A 58 19.49 14.94 7.43
N GLN A 59 18.54 14.02 7.48
CA GLN A 59 18.84 12.60 7.61
C GLN A 59 19.41 12.01 6.32
N VAL A 60 18.89 12.38 5.16
CA VAL A 60 19.37 11.84 3.87
C VAL A 60 20.80 12.25 3.53
N SER A 61 21.31 13.32 4.14
CA SER A 61 22.71 13.75 3.98
C SER A 61 23.71 12.93 4.79
N LYS A 62 23.24 12.09 5.73
CA LYS A 62 24.11 11.33 6.63
C LYS A 62 24.48 9.97 6.04
N PRO A 63 25.77 9.65 5.82
CA PRO A 63 26.20 8.43 5.15
C PRO A 63 25.70 7.12 5.78
N GLN A 64 25.47 7.09 7.10
CA GLN A 64 24.99 5.90 7.81
C GLN A 64 23.60 5.45 7.34
N PHE A 65 22.81 6.32 6.71
CA PHE A 65 21.49 5.99 6.17
C PHE A 65 21.50 5.58 4.69
N HIS A 66 22.70 5.47 4.06
CA HIS A 66 22.82 5.06 2.67
C HIS A 66 22.99 3.55 2.49
N SER A 67 23.07 2.78 3.57
CA SER A 67 23.19 1.33 3.55
C SER A 67 21.83 0.63 3.50
N TYR A 68 21.84 -0.67 3.20
CA TYR A 68 20.65 -1.49 3.32
C TYR A 68 20.11 -1.49 4.76
N PRO A 69 18.82 -1.29 4.95
CA PRO A 69 18.22 -1.41 6.28
C PRO A 69 18.23 -2.88 6.75
N PRO A 70 18.15 -3.10 8.08
CA PRO A 70 17.87 -4.44 8.60
C PRO A 70 16.55 -5.00 8.04
N PRO A 71 16.42 -6.35 7.87
CA PRO A 71 15.22 -6.97 7.29
C PRO A 71 13.89 -6.58 7.97
N HIS A 72 13.93 -6.31 9.27
CA HIS A 72 12.74 -5.89 10.05
C HIS A 72 12.52 -4.38 10.08
N GLY A 73 13.37 -3.59 9.41
CA GLY A 73 13.45 -2.15 9.56
C GLY A 73 14.35 -1.72 10.73
N CYS A 74 14.73 -0.45 10.79
CA CYS A 74 15.58 0.06 11.86
C CYS A 74 14.85 0.04 13.21
N SER A 75 15.60 -0.22 14.28
CA SER A 75 15.07 -0.33 15.66
C SER A 75 14.39 0.96 16.09
N GLU A 76 14.99 2.10 15.78
CA GLU A 76 14.49 3.44 16.17
C GLU A 76 13.09 3.71 15.60
N LEU A 77 12.83 3.27 14.37
CA LEU A 77 11.50 3.40 13.76
C LEU A 77 10.51 2.46 14.44
N ARG A 78 10.88 1.21 14.70
CA ARG A 78 10.01 0.22 15.34
C ARG A 78 9.66 0.63 16.78
N GLU A 79 10.62 1.12 17.54
CA GLU A 79 10.42 1.67 18.89
C GLU A 79 9.52 2.92 18.87
N SER A 80 9.73 3.82 17.89
CA SER A 80 8.89 5.00 17.70
C SER A 80 7.45 4.63 17.36
N ILE A 81 7.22 3.60 16.54
CA ILE A 81 5.90 3.06 16.25
C ILE A 81 5.26 2.49 17.52
N ALA A 82 5.99 1.70 18.31
CA ALA A 82 5.48 1.14 19.55
C ALA A 82 5.12 2.24 20.58
N HIS A 83 5.97 3.26 20.68
CA HIS A 83 5.69 4.44 21.52
C HIS A 83 4.43 5.18 21.06
N TRP A 84 4.28 5.39 19.75
CA TRP A 84 3.11 6.04 19.18
C TRP A 84 1.82 5.26 19.43
N TYR A 85 1.83 3.93 19.28
CA TYR A 85 0.70 3.05 19.63
C TYR A 85 0.29 3.20 21.09
N LYS A 86 1.27 3.18 21.99
CA LYS A 86 1.02 3.39 23.43
C LYS A 86 0.39 4.75 23.71
N LYS A 87 0.94 5.81 23.13
CA LYS A 87 0.46 7.19 23.31
C LYS A 87 -0.93 7.41 22.71
N ARG A 88 -1.15 6.93 21.48
CA ARG A 88 -2.36 7.23 20.71
C ARG A 88 -3.54 6.32 21.06
N PHE A 89 -3.27 5.04 21.26
CA PHE A 89 -4.30 4.00 21.43
C PHE A 89 -4.25 3.34 22.80
N ARG A 90 -3.26 3.66 23.65
CA ARG A 90 -2.98 3.00 24.95
C ARG A 90 -2.71 1.48 24.80
N VAL A 91 -2.25 1.06 23.64
CA VAL A 91 -1.87 -0.32 23.34
C VAL A 91 -0.35 -0.44 23.46
N THR A 92 0.12 -1.39 24.27
CA THR A 92 1.54 -1.72 24.37
C THR A 92 1.84 -2.84 23.40
N ILE A 93 2.77 -2.61 22.47
CA ILE A 93 3.30 -3.60 21.53
C ILE A 93 4.81 -3.72 21.69
N ASP A 94 5.32 -4.90 21.43
CA ASP A 94 6.75 -5.19 21.41
C ASP A 94 7.33 -4.77 20.05
N PRO A 95 8.31 -3.84 19.99
CA PRO A 95 8.88 -3.37 18.73
C PRO A 95 9.58 -4.46 17.93
N ASP A 96 10.10 -5.51 18.58
CA ASP A 96 10.82 -6.59 17.90
C ASP A 96 9.92 -7.72 17.42
N ARG A 97 8.77 -7.91 18.06
CA ARG A 97 7.86 -9.04 17.77
C ARG A 97 6.58 -8.62 17.06
N ASN A 98 6.14 -7.38 17.22
CA ASN A 98 4.84 -6.92 16.73
C ASN A 98 4.94 -5.82 15.67
N VAL A 99 6.14 -5.41 15.27
CA VAL A 99 6.35 -4.36 14.27
C VAL A 99 7.23 -4.87 13.14
N LEU A 100 6.72 -4.80 11.93
CA LEU A 100 7.44 -5.02 10.70
C LEU A 100 7.32 -3.77 9.82
N VAL A 101 8.46 -3.21 9.41
CA VAL A 101 8.49 -2.06 8.51
C VAL A 101 8.35 -2.53 7.07
N THR A 102 7.45 -1.92 6.32
CA THR A 102 7.19 -2.23 4.90
C THR A 102 7.22 -0.95 4.04
N ILE A 103 7.38 -1.11 2.74
CA ILE A 103 7.30 0.00 1.77
C ILE A 103 5.83 0.28 1.45
N GLY A 104 5.14 0.85 2.44
CA GLY A 104 3.74 1.19 2.35
C GLY A 104 2.79 0.01 2.61
N VAL A 105 1.50 0.35 2.81
CA VAL A 105 0.45 -0.60 3.19
C VAL A 105 0.14 -1.64 2.13
N LYS A 106 0.36 -1.34 0.85
CA LYS A 106 0.12 -2.32 -0.23
C LYS A 106 1.01 -3.54 -0.10
N GLU A 107 2.30 -3.31 0.15
CA GLU A 107 3.26 -4.39 0.40
C GLU A 107 2.86 -5.19 1.64
N ALA A 108 2.52 -4.50 2.73
CA ALA A 108 2.10 -5.15 3.97
C ALA A 108 0.90 -6.09 3.74
N ILE A 109 -0.15 -5.61 3.07
CA ILE A 109 -1.35 -6.41 2.78
C ILE A 109 -1.02 -7.60 1.89
N ALA A 110 -0.33 -7.38 0.77
CA ALA A 110 -0.02 -8.43 -0.20
C ALA A 110 0.85 -9.53 0.43
N ASN A 111 1.93 -9.14 1.13
CA ASN A 111 2.83 -10.10 1.77
C ASN A 111 2.16 -10.82 2.95
N SER A 112 1.29 -10.14 3.72
CA SER A 112 0.53 -10.80 4.79
C SER A 112 -0.41 -11.88 4.23
N LEU A 113 -1.10 -11.59 3.13
CA LEU A 113 -1.97 -12.57 2.49
C LEU A 113 -1.16 -13.76 1.94
N LEU A 114 -0.01 -13.51 1.30
CA LEU A 114 0.88 -14.58 0.83
C LEU A 114 1.44 -15.43 1.98
N ALA A 115 1.67 -14.84 3.15
CA ALA A 115 2.24 -15.54 4.30
C ALA A 115 1.20 -16.34 5.10
N LEU A 116 -0.06 -15.89 5.13
CA LEU A 116 -1.09 -16.41 6.04
C LEU A 116 -2.17 -17.23 5.36
N VAL A 117 -2.30 -17.13 4.02
CA VAL A 117 -3.41 -17.72 3.26
C VAL A 117 -2.89 -18.81 2.33
N ASN A 118 -3.49 -19.99 2.40
CA ASN A 118 -3.20 -21.08 1.46
C ASN A 118 -4.13 -21.00 0.22
N PRO A 119 -3.71 -21.53 -0.92
CA PRO A 119 -4.60 -21.68 -2.07
C PRO A 119 -5.88 -22.42 -1.71
N GLY A 120 -7.03 -21.83 -2.02
CA GLY A 120 -8.37 -22.35 -1.72
C GLY A 120 -8.98 -21.88 -0.40
N ASP A 121 -8.21 -21.23 0.47
CA ASP A 121 -8.77 -20.61 1.68
C ASP A 121 -9.75 -19.48 1.32
N GLY A 122 -10.72 -19.22 2.20
CA GLY A 122 -11.68 -18.12 2.06
C GLY A 122 -11.15 -16.84 2.71
N VAL A 123 -11.18 -15.73 1.97
CA VAL A 123 -10.83 -14.39 2.49
C VAL A 123 -12.03 -13.47 2.36
N LEU A 124 -12.50 -12.93 3.49
CA LEU A 124 -13.55 -11.91 3.51
C LEU A 124 -12.96 -10.56 3.08
N VAL A 125 -13.55 -9.99 2.05
CA VAL A 125 -13.17 -8.67 1.53
C VAL A 125 -14.39 -7.76 1.45
N PRO A 126 -14.26 -6.45 1.78
CA PRO A 126 -15.38 -5.53 1.64
C PRO A 126 -15.66 -5.25 0.16
N ASP A 127 -16.95 -5.17 -0.23
CA ASP A 127 -17.37 -4.72 -1.55
C ASP A 127 -18.39 -3.57 -1.41
N PRO A 128 -18.07 -2.35 -1.86
CA PRO A 128 -16.81 -1.93 -2.50
C PRO A 128 -15.63 -1.89 -1.53
N GLY A 129 -14.42 -2.20 -2.01
CA GLY A 129 -13.21 -2.27 -1.23
C GLY A 129 -11.96 -1.73 -1.93
N TYR A 130 -10.87 -1.67 -1.18
CA TYR A 130 -9.59 -1.26 -1.72
C TYR A 130 -9.03 -2.38 -2.63
N PRO A 131 -8.64 -2.09 -3.89
CA PRO A 131 -8.24 -3.13 -4.85
C PRO A 131 -7.20 -4.10 -4.35
N THR A 132 -6.26 -3.65 -3.52
CA THR A 132 -5.19 -4.49 -2.98
C THR A 132 -5.71 -5.65 -2.12
N TYR A 133 -6.90 -5.53 -1.51
CA TYR A 133 -7.51 -6.64 -0.76
C TYR A 133 -7.86 -7.80 -1.69
N PHE A 134 -8.49 -7.49 -2.82
CA PHE A 134 -8.87 -8.46 -3.85
C PHE A 134 -7.64 -9.05 -4.53
N ASP A 135 -6.76 -8.18 -5.02
CA ASP A 135 -5.55 -8.57 -5.75
C ASP A 135 -4.65 -9.47 -4.90
N GLY A 136 -4.39 -9.06 -3.65
CA GLY A 136 -3.55 -9.83 -2.73
C GLY A 136 -4.12 -11.20 -2.40
N ALA A 137 -5.44 -11.29 -2.15
CA ALA A 137 -6.11 -12.55 -1.89
C ALA A 137 -6.10 -13.49 -3.12
N LEU A 138 -6.36 -12.96 -4.31
CA LEU A 138 -6.29 -13.73 -5.56
C LEU A 138 -4.86 -14.20 -5.87
N PHE A 139 -3.84 -13.38 -5.63
CA PHE A 139 -2.45 -13.79 -5.78
C PHE A 139 -2.03 -14.88 -4.79
N ALA A 140 -2.59 -14.88 -3.59
CA ALA A 140 -2.42 -15.97 -2.62
C ALA A 140 -3.19 -17.25 -3.01
N GLY A 141 -4.04 -17.19 -4.05
CA GLY A 141 -4.87 -18.33 -4.49
C GLY A 141 -6.13 -18.51 -3.65
N ALA A 142 -6.55 -17.50 -2.90
CA ALA A 142 -7.74 -17.52 -2.08
C ALA A 142 -9.04 -17.43 -2.89
N ARG A 143 -10.14 -17.85 -2.28
CA ARG A 143 -11.50 -17.54 -2.70
C ARG A 143 -11.95 -16.26 -1.99
N LEU A 144 -12.47 -15.31 -2.76
CA LEU A 144 -13.09 -14.11 -2.19
C LEU A 144 -14.48 -14.45 -1.64
N LEU A 145 -14.78 -13.96 -0.44
CA LEU A 145 -16.05 -14.14 0.26
C LEU A 145 -16.63 -12.77 0.63
#